data_582aeeb302b7cf888a5dc318a2a9ae9d
#
_entry.id   582aeeb302b7cf888a5dc318a2a9ae9d
#
_cell.length_a   1.000
_cell.length_b   1.000
_cell.length_c   1.000
_cell.angle_alpha   90.00
_cell.angle_beta   90.00
_cell.angle_gamma   90.00
#
_symmetry.space_group_name_H-M   'P 1'
#
loop_
_entity.id
_entity.type
_entity.pdbx_description
1 polymer ?
#
loop_
_entity_poly.entity_id
_entity_poly.type
_entity_poly.pdbx_seq_one_letter_code
_entity_poly.pdbx_strand_id
1 'polypeptide(L)'
;MTKPLVSVVLCVHNREDFLAEAMASILGQTLDDLELIIVDDASTDASPEVARSFNDRRVRYFRNETNLGHAVSLDRGIAEARGQYIALMDSDDISLPERLEQQVAFLEANPAVALCGGWVETFGAYAETRRFPYEPEDLKVHLLAACPLSTPTILLRRTTTASRRFSAQRFEVAHDYAYWVDVAFEEPIANLPEVVLRYRVHAGQITLTRRAKQLAETRMVLRRQLESLLGYGNDADVAALEYVFVNEAQPDPPLPRIGDLFERMRAANRRRRRYDPARLDRMLDEKWTHLVAGHAPSASEMWRQALRRPGLWSLRLGEACVRRALRPLKHGWRKAQTA
;
A
#
# COMPACT_ATOMS: atom_id res chain seq x y z
N MET A 1 -23.83 13.84 24.50
CA MET A 1 -23.75 12.87 23.40
C MET A 1 -22.71 11.85 23.75
N THR A 2 -23.00 10.56 23.66
CA THR A 2 -22.02 9.48 23.78
C THR A 2 -20.95 9.63 22.69
N LYS A 3 -19.71 9.27 22.98
CA LYS A 3 -18.64 9.28 21.96
C LYS A 3 -18.95 8.14 20.98
N PRO A 4 -18.83 8.37 19.66
CA PRO A 4 -19.03 7.30 18.69
C PRO A 4 -17.92 6.24 18.80
N LEU A 5 -18.18 5.03 18.35
CA LEU A 5 -17.19 3.98 18.28
C LEU A 5 -16.15 4.28 17.18
N VAL A 6 -16.61 4.72 16.00
CA VAL A 6 -15.76 5.02 14.85
C VAL A 6 -15.93 6.48 14.41
N SER A 7 -14.82 7.19 14.20
CA SER A 7 -14.78 8.43 13.44
C SER A 7 -14.25 8.17 12.05
N VAL A 8 -15.06 8.38 11.02
CA VAL A 8 -14.62 8.31 9.62
C VAL A 8 -14.12 9.69 9.19
N VAL A 9 -12.87 9.78 8.76
CA VAL A 9 -12.26 11.01 8.23
C VAL A 9 -12.24 10.93 6.71
N LEU A 10 -12.94 11.85 6.06
CA LEU A 10 -13.02 12.00 4.61
C LEU A 10 -12.53 13.39 4.23
N CYS A 11 -11.39 13.45 3.52
CA CYS A 11 -10.87 14.70 2.98
C CYS A 11 -11.36 14.89 1.55
N VAL A 12 -11.74 16.13 1.20
CA VAL A 12 -12.24 16.47 -0.12
C VAL A 12 -11.60 17.74 -0.67
N HIS A 13 -11.22 17.71 -1.96
CA HIS A 13 -10.87 18.90 -2.74
C HIS A 13 -11.31 18.71 -4.19
N ASN A 14 -12.32 19.47 -4.63
CA ASN A 14 -12.88 19.45 -5.98
C ASN A 14 -13.29 18.01 -6.42
N ARG A 15 -14.36 17.48 -5.80
CA ARG A 15 -14.91 16.14 -6.06
C ARG A 15 -16.44 16.14 -6.06
N GLU A 16 -17.07 17.19 -6.58
CA GLU A 16 -18.54 17.32 -6.64
C GLU A 16 -19.24 16.10 -7.27
N ASP A 17 -18.60 15.47 -8.28
CA ASP A 17 -19.16 14.33 -8.99
C ASP A 17 -19.18 13.01 -8.18
N PHE A 18 -18.33 12.88 -7.15
CA PHE A 18 -18.13 11.61 -6.44
C PHE A 18 -18.48 11.66 -4.95
N LEU A 19 -18.39 12.86 -4.35
CA LEU A 19 -18.51 13.03 -2.90
C LEU A 19 -19.82 12.51 -2.33
N ALA A 20 -20.93 12.72 -3.04
CA ALA A 20 -22.24 12.26 -2.56
C ALA A 20 -22.29 10.73 -2.40
N GLU A 21 -21.74 9.99 -3.36
CA GLU A 21 -21.70 8.52 -3.34
C GLU A 21 -20.76 8.00 -2.24
N ALA A 22 -19.60 8.65 -2.07
CA ALA A 22 -18.66 8.33 -1.00
C ALA A 22 -19.29 8.54 0.39
N MET A 23 -19.91 9.68 0.63
CA MET A 23 -20.61 9.98 1.90
C MET A 23 -21.76 9.01 2.17
N ALA A 24 -22.60 8.72 1.15
CA ALA A 24 -23.72 7.77 1.28
C ALA A 24 -23.22 6.38 1.66
N SER A 25 -22.09 5.93 1.11
CA SER A 25 -21.51 4.62 1.42
C SER A 25 -21.05 4.48 2.88
N ILE A 26 -20.63 5.59 3.50
CA ILE A 26 -20.26 5.62 4.91
C ILE A 26 -21.49 5.73 5.81
N LEU A 27 -22.46 6.55 5.46
CA LEU A 27 -23.68 6.69 6.25
C LEU A 27 -24.57 5.45 6.18
N GLY A 28 -24.40 4.61 5.15
CA GLY A 28 -25.07 3.32 4.94
C GLY A 28 -24.33 2.11 5.50
N GLN A 29 -23.30 2.27 6.35
CA GLN A 29 -22.62 1.16 6.99
C GLN A 29 -23.55 0.39 7.94
N THR A 30 -23.32 -0.93 8.09
CA THR A 30 -24.06 -1.76 9.09
C THR A 30 -23.74 -1.36 10.52
N LEU A 31 -22.57 -0.76 10.77
CA LEU A 31 -22.19 -0.19 12.05
C LEU A 31 -22.76 1.24 12.17
N ASP A 32 -23.79 1.45 12.96
CA ASP A 32 -24.45 2.76 13.15
C ASP A 32 -23.68 3.71 14.07
N ASP A 33 -22.90 3.22 15.03
CA ASP A 33 -22.18 4.01 16.02
C ASP A 33 -20.92 4.68 15.43
N LEU A 34 -21.15 5.58 14.49
CA LEU A 34 -20.11 6.33 13.80
C LEU A 34 -20.42 7.83 13.74
N GLU A 35 -19.36 8.63 13.52
CA GLU A 35 -19.42 10.00 12.99
C GLU A 35 -18.66 10.09 11.67
N LEU A 36 -19.10 10.93 10.74
CA LEU A 36 -18.46 11.24 9.48
C LEU A 36 -17.90 12.67 9.53
N ILE A 37 -16.59 12.80 9.51
CA ILE A 37 -15.87 14.07 9.56
C ILE A 37 -15.41 14.38 8.13
N ILE A 38 -16.02 15.43 7.54
CA ILE A 38 -15.63 15.93 6.23
C ILE A 38 -14.66 17.08 6.44
N VAL A 39 -13.47 16.99 5.84
CA VAL A 39 -12.50 18.09 5.79
C VAL A 39 -12.38 18.55 4.34
N ASP A 40 -13.01 19.69 4.03
CA ASP A 40 -12.94 20.35 2.73
C ASP A 40 -11.67 21.22 2.66
N ASP A 41 -10.76 20.82 1.80
CA ASP A 41 -9.47 21.49 1.59
C ASP A 41 -9.59 22.64 0.58
N ALA A 42 -10.46 23.60 0.87
CA ALA A 42 -10.75 24.78 0.07
C ALA A 42 -11.23 24.46 -1.37
N SER A 43 -12.23 23.57 -1.51
CA SER A 43 -12.85 23.29 -2.81
C SER A 43 -13.47 24.54 -3.44
N THR A 44 -13.38 24.62 -4.76
CA THR A 44 -13.91 25.71 -5.58
C THR A 44 -15.07 25.31 -6.48
N ASP A 45 -15.41 24.01 -6.48
CA ASP A 45 -16.56 23.41 -7.14
C ASP A 45 -17.75 23.29 -6.16
N ALA A 46 -18.80 22.53 -6.50
CA ALA A 46 -19.98 22.33 -5.65
C ALA A 46 -19.77 21.29 -4.51
N SER A 47 -18.54 20.81 -4.25
CA SER A 47 -18.26 19.88 -3.14
C SER A 47 -18.76 20.37 -1.77
N PRO A 48 -18.59 21.67 -1.40
CA PRO A 48 -19.12 22.21 -0.14
C PRO A 48 -20.64 22.12 -0.02
N GLU A 49 -21.36 22.38 -1.11
CA GLU A 49 -22.82 22.30 -1.20
C GLU A 49 -23.29 20.85 -1.08
N VAL A 50 -22.62 19.92 -1.79
CA VAL A 50 -22.87 18.49 -1.68
C VAL A 50 -22.69 18.01 -0.24
N ALA A 51 -21.57 18.35 0.42
CA ALA A 51 -21.33 17.94 1.79
C ALA A 51 -22.41 18.43 2.77
N ARG A 52 -22.88 19.69 2.60
CA ARG A 52 -23.90 20.29 3.47
C ARG A 52 -25.32 19.82 3.16
N SER A 53 -25.57 19.23 1.98
CA SER A 53 -26.90 18.71 1.62
C SER A 53 -27.29 17.47 2.43
N PHE A 54 -26.35 16.77 3.05
CA PHE A 54 -26.61 15.61 3.90
C PHE A 54 -27.13 16.04 5.26
N ASN A 55 -28.44 15.89 5.47
CA ASN A 55 -29.11 16.18 6.75
C ASN A 55 -29.02 14.97 7.70
N ASP A 56 -27.81 14.58 8.07
CA ASP A 56 -27.54 13.47 9.02
C ASP A 56 -26.72 14.01 10.20
N ARG A 57 -27.22 13.76 11.43
CA ARG A 57 -26.59 14.23 12.69
C ARG A 57 -25.18 13.67 12.92
N ARG A 58 -24.81 12.62 12.21
CA ARG A 58 -23.49 11.99 12.28
C ARG A 58 -22.45 12.76 11.47
N VAL A 59 -22.86 13.65 10.55
CA VAL A 59 -21.98 14.43 9.68
C VAL A 59 -21.49 15.68 10.39
N ARG A 60 -20.17 15.87 10.34
CA ARG A 60 -19.48 17.09 10.81
C ARG A 60 -18.60 17.63 9.68
N TYR A 61 -18.85 18.86 9.26
CA TYR A 61 -18.16 19.51 8.15
C TYR A 61 -17.20 20.58 8.65
N PHE A 62 -15.96 20.52 8.17
CA PHE A 62 -14.91 21.51 8.41
C PHE A 62 -14.32 21.95 7.07
N ARG A 63 -13.95 23.22 6.95
CA ARG A 63 -13.33 23.77 5.75
C ARG A 63 -12.00 24.41 6.08
N ASN A 64 -10.97 24.19 5.26
CA ASN A 64 -9.73 24.95 5.28
C ASN A 64 -9.92 26.27 4.53
N GLU A 65 -9.25 27.33 4.97
CA GLU A 65 -9.32 28.64 4.30
C GLU A 65 -8.59 28.61 2.94
N THR A 66 -7.53 27.81 2.84
CA THR A 66 -6.73 27.58 1.63
C THR A 66 -6.47 26.09 1.46
N ASN A 67 -6.06 25.67 0.25
CA ASN A 67 -5.64 24.30 0.01
C ASN A 67 -4.31 24.04 0.74
N LEU A 68 -4.38 23.23 1.81
CA LEU A 68 -3.25 22.86 2.66
C LEU A 68 -2.65 21.49 2.28
N GLY A 69 -3.31 20.76 1.38
CA GLY A 69 -2.95 19.41 0.94
C GLY A 69 -3.54 18.30 1.81
N HIS A 70 -3.59 17.09 1.22
CA HIS A 70 -4.30 15.95 1.79
C HIS A 70 -3.76 15.53 3.18
N ALA A 71 -2.44 15.50 3.38
CA ALA A 71 -1.83 15.13 4.65
C ALA A 71 -2.24 16.04 5.82
N VAL A 72 -2.28 17.36 5.59
CA VAL A 72 -2.69 18.35 6.62
C VAL A 72 -4.18 18.24 6.90
N SER A 73 -4.98 18.02 5.85
CA SER A 73 -6.43 17.84 5.99
C SER A 73 -6.78 16.55 6.73
N LEU A 74 -6.05 15.45 6.51
CA LEU A 74 -6.16 14.21 7.31
C LEU A 74 -5.84 14.47 8.79
N ASP A 75 -4.72 15.13 9.08
CA ASP A 75 -4.34 15.43 10.46
C ASP A 75 -5.39 16.30 11.17
N ARG A 76 -5.99 17.26 10.46
CA ARG A 76 -7.11 18.06 10.97
C ARG A 76 -8.33 17.20 11.29
N GLY A 77 -8.73 16.32 10.37
CA GLY A 77 -9.87 15.42 10.58
C GLY A 77 -9.63 14.46 11.75
N ILE A 78 -8.42 13.92 11.87
CA ILE A 78 -8.00 13.07 12.99
C ILE A 78 -8.04 13.83 14.33
N ALA A 79 -7.63 15.09 14.36
CA ALA A 79 -7.69 15.92 15.56
C ALA A 79 -9.13 16.18 16.02
N GLU A 80 -10.09 16.24 15.09
CA GLU A 80 -11.53 16.41 15.37
C GLU A 80 -12.22 15.10 15.77
N ALA A 81 -11.56 13.93 15.55
CA ALA A 81 -12.13 12.61 15.79
C ALA A 81 -12.36 12.34 17.30
N ARG A 82 -13.53 11.80 17.63
CA ARG A 82 -13.96 11.48 19.01
C ARG A 82 -14.01 9.97 19.25
N GLY A 83 -14.06 9.18 18.18
CA GLY A 83 -14.19 7.72 18.23
C GLY A 83 -13.01 7.02 18.86
N GLN A 84 -13.22 5.78 19.28
CA GLN A 84 -12.16 4.88 19.71
C GLN A 84 -11.27 4.46 18.51
N TYR A 85 -11.91 4.30 17.37
CA TYR A 85 -11.27 3.99 16.08
C TYR A 85 -11.41 5.16 15.13
N ILE A 86 -10.44 5.28 14.21
CA ILE A 86 -10.46 6.23 13.10
C ILE A 86 -10.42 5.45 11.81
N ALA A 87 -11.42 5.64 10.95
CA ALA A 87 -11.44 5.13 9.59
C ALA A 87 -11.02 6.23 8.60
N LEU A 88 -10.20 5.91 7.62
CA LEU A 88 -9.86 6.82 6.53
C LEU A 88 -10.72 6.48 5.31
N MET A 89 -11.14 7.51 4.58
CA MET A 89 -11.95 7.38 3.37
C MET A 89 -11.59 8.44 2.36
N ASP A 90 -11.42 8.06 1.10
CA ASP A 90 -11.23 8.99 0.00
C ASP A 90 -12.59 9.45 -0.54
N SER A 91 -12.63 10.66 -1.09
CA SER A 91 -13.87 11.33 -1.52
C SER A 91 -14.42 10.84 -2.87
N ASP A 92 -13.73 9.88 -3.52
CA ASP A 92 -14.06 9.32 -4.83
C ASP A 92 -14.29 7.81 -4.83
N ASP A 93 -14.19 7.15 -3.66
CA ASP A 93 -14.36 5.71 -3.48
C ASP A 93 -15.72 5.35 -2.85
N ILE A 94 -16.03 4.04 -2.80
CA ILE A 94 -17.26 3.52 -2.20
C ILE A 94 -16.90 2.44 -1.17
N SER A 95 -17.24 2.69 0.10
CA SER A 95 -17.08 1.72 1.18
C SER A 95 -18.13 0.61 1.06
N LEU A 96 -17.75 -0.66 1.23
CA LEU A 96 -18.74 -1.73 1.30
C LEU A 96 -19.51 -1.69 2.62
N PRO A 97 -20.79 -2.12 2.66
CA PRO A 97 -21.67 -1.91 3.81
C PRO A 97 -21.15 -2.47 5.13
N GLU A 98 -20.52 -3.63 5.12
CA GLU A 98 -20.03 -4.33 6.31
C GLU A 98 -18.60 -3.98 6.71
N ARG A 99 -17.94 -3.09 5.98
CA ARG A 99 -16.52 -2.76 6.18
C ARG A 99 -16.19 -2.42 7.63
N LEU A 100 -16.86 -1.43 8.19
CA LEU A 100 -16.52 -0.93 9.53
C LEU A 100 -16.82 -1.97 10.62
N GLU A 101 -17.90 -2.72 10.51
CA GLU A 101 -18.25 -3.79 11.43
C GLU A 101 -17.18 -4.89 11.44
N GLN A 102 -16.77 -5.38 10.25
CA GLN A 102 -15.74 -6.40 10.09
C GLN A 102 -14.38 -5.93 10.64
N GLN A 103 -13.99 -4.70 10.34
CA GLN A 103 -12.70 -4.16 10.77
C GLN A 103 -12.66 -3.90 12.28
N VAL A 104 -13.74 -3.42 12.88
CA VAL A 104 -13.84 -3.27 14.34
C VAL A 104 -13.76 -4.64 15.00
N ALA A 105 -14.54 -5.62 14.56
CA ALA A 105 -14.51 -6.97 15.10
C ALA A 105 -13.09 -7.59 15.01
N PHE A 106 -12.39 -7.37 13.88
CA PHE A 106 -11.01 -7.82 13.71
C PHE A 106 -10.06 -7.17 14.74
N LEU A 107 -10.11 -5.85 14.90
CA LEU A 107 -9.24 -5.15 15.85
C LEU A 107 -9.56 -5.54 17.30
N GLU A 108 -10.84 -5.71 17.66
CA GLU A 108 -11.22 -6.20 19.01
C GLU A 108 -10.66 -7.59 19.30
N ALA A 109 -10.70 -8.50 18.31
CA ALA A 109 -10.12 -9.85 18.43
C ALA A 109 -8.58 -9.84 18.45
N ASN A 110 -7.94 -8.76 17.96
CA ASN A 110 -6.48 -8.65 17.84
C ASN A 110 -5.95 -7.37 18.52
N PRO A 111 -5.94 -7.29 19.86
CA PRO A 111 -5.64 -6.05 20.60
C PRO A 111 -4.23 -5.50 20.38
N ALA A 112 -3.27 -6.33 19.97
CA ALA A 112 -1.91 -5.91 19.63
C ALA A 112 -1.81 -5.21 18.28
N VAL A 113 -2.80 -5.39 17.37
CA VAL A 113 -2.79 -4.79 16.03
C VAL A 113 -3.23 -3.33 16.11
N ALA A 114 -2.39 -2.42 15.60
CA ALA A 114 -2.63 -0.98 15.64
C ALA A 114 -3.66 -0.51 14.59
N LEU A 115 -3.64 -1.13 13.41
CA LEU A 115 -4.54 -0.82 12.31
C LEU A 115 -4.79 -2.04 11.42
N CYS A 116 -5.91 -2.01 10.72
CA CYS A 116 -6.17 -2.93 9.62
C CYS A 116 -6.69 -2.20 8.38
N GLY A 117 -6.25 -2.69 7.22
CA GLY A 117 -6.83 -2.35 5.92
C GLY A 117 -7.67 -3.51 5.37
N GLY A 118 -7.77 -3.59 4.04
CA GLY A 118 -8.43 -4.69 3.33
C GLY A 118 -8.18 -4.64 1.83
N TRP A 119 -8.66 -5.64 1.11
CA TRP A 119 -8.56 -5.67 -0.34
C TRP A 119 -9.53 -4.68 -0.97
N VAL A 120 -9.26 -4.32 -2.22
CA VAL A 120 -10.12 -3.41 -2.98
C VAL A 120 -10.54 -4.03 -4.31
N GLU A 121 -11.74 -3.69 -4.75
CA GLU A 121 -12.20 -3.93 -6.11
C GLU A 121 -12.17 -2.60 -6.87
N THR A 122 -11.39 -2.52 -7.95
CA THR A 122 -11.38 -1.31 -8.79
C THR A 122 -12.60 -1.27 -9.68
N PHE A 123 -13.07 -0.06 -10.01
CA PHE A 123 -14.15 0.18 -10.96
C PHE A 123 -13.96 1.53 -11.68
N GLY A 124 -14.74 1.79 -12.70
CA GLY A 124 -14.58 2.97 -13.56
C GLY A 124 -13.81 2.62 -14.83
N ALA A 125 -12.56 3.08 -14.98
CA ALA A 125 -11.77 2.83 -16.18
C ALA A 125 -11.45 1.34 -16.44
N TYR A 126 -11.29 0.56 -15.35
CA TYR A 126 -11.13 -0.89 -15.40
C TYR A 126 -11.57 -1.52 -14.06
N ALA A 127 -11.83 -2.85 -14.09
CA ALA A 127 -12.24 -3.62 -12.94
C ALA A 127 -11.25 -4.76 -12.66
N GLU A 128 -10.70 -4.80 -11.45
CA GLU A 128 -9.85 -5.86 -10.94
C GLU A 128 -9.95 -5.95 -9.42
N THR A 129 -9.69 -7.12 -8.85
CA THR A 129 -9.53 -7.25 -7.40
C THR A 129 -8.07 -7.15 -7.03
N ARG A 130 -7.69 -6.12 -6.28
CA ARG A 130 -6.35 -5.96 -5.71
C ARG A 130 -6.29 -6.62 -4.35
N ARG A 131 -5.49 -7.68 -4.26
CA ARG A 131 -5.25 -8.43 -3.04
C ARG A 131 -3.91 -8.04 -2.47
N PHE A 132 -3.91 -7.71 -1.18
CA PHE A 132 -2.72 -7.34 -0.43
C PHE A 132 -2.35 -8.46 0.54
N PRO A 133 -1.08 -8.58 0.97
CA PRO A 133 -0.73 -9.39 2.13
C PRO A 133 -1.59 -9.01 3.32
N TYR A 134 -1.88 -9.98 4.20
CA TYR A 134 -2.75 -9.74 5.36
C TYR A 134 -2.05 -9.99 6.70
N GLU A 135 -1.00 -10.80 6.74
CA GLU A 135 -0.23 -11.06 7.96
C GLU A 135 0.72 -9.90 8.29
N PRO A 136 0.87 -9.49 9.57
CA PRO A 136 1.68 -8.34 9.97
C PRO A 136 3.13 -8.39 9.46
N GLU A 137 3.81 -9.53 9.61
CA GLU A 137 5.20 -9.66 9.19
C GLU A 137 5.36 -9.68 7.66
N ASP A 138 4.37 -10.19 6.91
CA ASP A 138 4.37 -10.09 5.44
C ASP A 138 4.17 -8.66 4.99
N LEU A 139 3.25 -7.92 5.61
CA LEU A 139 3.03 -6.49 5.35
C LEU A 139 4.29 -5.68 5.58
N LYS A 140 4.95 -5.90 6.72
CA LYS A 140 6.19 -5.20 7.09
C LYS A 140 7.30 -5.43 6.07
N VAL A 141 7.46 -6.66 5.59
CA VAL A 141 8.42 -6.99 4.53
C VAL A 141 8.02 -6.35 3.20
N HIS A 142 6.73 -6.36 2.83
CA HIS A 142 6.25 -5.77 1.59
C HIS A 142 6.41 -4.24 1.54
N LEU A 143 6.42 -3.55 2.69
CA LEU A 143 6.75 -2.13 2.77
C LEU A 143 8.16 -1.79 2.25
N LEU A 144 9.08 -2.76 2.16
CA LEU A 144 10.37 -2.58 1.44
C LEU A 144 10.18 -2.45 -0.07
N ALA A 145 9.04 -2.83 -0.59
CA ALA A 145 8.79 -2.93 -2.03
C ALA A 145 7.83 -1.84 -2.51
N ALA A 146 6.70 -1.71 -1.84
CA ALA A 146 5.61 -0.79 -2.14
C ALA A 146 4.71 -0.68 -0.90
N CYS A 147 3.77 0.24 -0.92
CA CYS A 147 2.74 0.30 0.11
C CYS A 147 1.72 -0.84 -0.10
N PRO A 148 1.65 -1.85 0.80
CA PRO A 148 0.67 -2.95 0.71
C PRO A 148 -0.64 -2.61 1.42
N LEU A 149 -0.93 -1.34 1.61
CA LEU A 149 -2.12 -0.79 2.24
C LEU A 149 -2.78 0.20 1.27
N SER A 150 -4.09 0.10 1.12
CA SER A 150 -4.89 1.11 0.44
C SER A 150 -5.45 2.06 1.49
N THR A 151 -4.99 3.31 1.51
CA THR A 151 -5.32 4.30 2.54
C THR A 151 -6.83 4.43 2.80
N PRO A 152 -7.72 4.49 1.78
CA PRO A 152 -9.16 4.57 2.03
C PRO A 152 -9.78 3.31 2.64
N THR A 153 -9.01 2.22 2.84
CA THR A 153 -9.50 1.04 3.55
C THR A 153 -9.11 1.01 5.03
N ILE A 154 -8.27 1.92 5.50
CA ILE A 154 -7.69 1.83 6.83
C ILE A 154 -8.70 2.13 7.93
N LEU A 155 -8.74 1.24 8.93
CA LEU A 155 -9.27 1.49 10.28
C LEU A 155 -8.12 1.36 11.28
N LEU A 156 -7.90 2.38 12.11
CA LEU A 156 -6.81 2.40 13.10
C LEU A 156 -7.31 2.77 14.48
N ARG A 157 -6.60 2.29 15.51
CA ARG A 157 -6.84 2.73 16.88
C ARG A 157 -6.48 4.20 17.03
N ARG A 158 -7.30 5.00 17.66
CA ARG A 158 -7.01 6.42 17.87
C ARG A 158 -5.70 6.64 18.66
N THR A 159 -5.30 5.71 19.49
CA THR A 159 -4.02 5.75 20.21
C THR A 159 -2.80 5.75 19.28
N THR A 160 -2.89 5.07 18.13
CA THR A 160 -1.81 5.02 17.12
C THR A 160 -1.50 6.41 16.54
N THR A 161 -2.48 7.32 16.52
CA THR A 161 -2.31 8.68 16.00
C THR A 161 -1.82 9.69 17.04
N ALA A 162 -1.71 9.31 18.31
CA ALA A 162 -1.45 10.25 19.42
C ALA A 162 -0.11 11.02 19.27
N SER A 163 0.93 10.32 18.78
CA SER A 163 2.28 10.87 18.60
C SER A 163 2.70 11.04 17.14
N ARG A 164 1.83 10.73 16.17
CA ARG A 164 2.16 10.71 14.74
C ARG A 164 1.26 11.65 13.95
N ARG A 165 1.80 12.22 12.88
CA ARG A 165 1.08 13.08 11.93
C ARG A 165 1.46 12.72 10.50
N PHE A 166 0.48 12.69 9.59
CA PHE A 166 0.72 12.51 8.16
C PHE A 166 1.55 13.66 7.58
N SER A 167 1.26 14.89 7.97
CA SER A 167 1.99 16.08 7.54
C SER A 167 3.46 16.12 8.00
N ALA A 168 3.79 15.43 9.11
CA ALA A 168 5.17 15.34 9.61
C ALA A 168 6.08 14.55 8.67
N GLN A 169 5.54 13.72 7.77
CA GLN A 169 6.31 12.97 6.78
C GLN A 169 6.97 13.85 5.73
N ARG A 170 6.53 15.09 5.57
CA ARG A 170 7.06 16.07 4.61
C ARG A 170 6.99 15.61 3.15
N PHE A 171 6.07 14.70 2.84
CA PHE A 171 5.76 14.23 1.50
C PHE A 171 4.38 14.76 1.09
N GLU A 172 4.23 15.10 -0.17
CA GLU A 172 2.96 15.60 -0.69
C GLU A 172 2.06 14.47 -1.19
N VAL A 173 2.66 13.41 -1.76
CA VAL A 173 1.94 12.30 -2.38
C VAL A 173 2.18 10.98 -1.65
N ALA A 174 3.42 10.68 -1.20
CA ALA A 174 3.78 9.43 -0.53
C ALA A 174 3.76 9.55 1.01
N HIS A 175 3.02 10.53 1.57
CA HIS A 175 2.92 10.75 3.02
C HIS A 175 2.30 9.56 3.75
N ASP A 176 1.33 8.92 3.15
CA ASP A 176 0.67 7.73 3.66
C ASP A 176 1.64 6.53 3.73
N TYR A 177 2.34 6.25 2.63
CA TYR A 177 3.34 5.19 2.61
C TYR A 177 4.41 5.37 3.70
N ALA A 178 4.94 6.60 3.82
CA ALA A 178 5.92 6.91 4.86
C ALA A 178 5.36 6.73 6.28
N TYR A 179 4.10 7.13 6.50
CA TYR A 179 3.40 6.98 7.76
C TYR A 179 3.20 5.49 8.13
N TRP A 180 2.77 4.66 7.18
CA TRP A 180 2.58 3.23 7.42
C TRP A 180 3.89 2.49 7.69
N VAL A 181 5.00 2.90 7.06
CA VAL A 181 6.33 2.40 7.39
C VAL A 181 6.67 2.67 8.86
N ASP A 182 6.44 3.90 9.34
CA ASP A 182 6.74 4.25 10.73
C ASP A 182 5.86 3.46 11.71
N VAL A 183 4.56 3.33 11.43
CA VAL A 183 3.66 2.52 12.28
C VAL A 183 4.11 1.05 12.31
N ALA A 184 4.38 0.44 11.15
CA ALA A 184 4.72 -0.98 11.05
C ALA A 184 6.03 -1.38 11.77
N PHE A 185 6.92 -0.43 12.02
CA PHE A 185 8.14 -0.69 12.79
C PHE A 185 7.97 -0.59 14.31
N GLU A 186 6.87 -0.01 14.77
CA GLU A 186 6.58 0.16 16.18
C GLU A 186 5.43 -0.74 16.64
N GLU A 187 4.44 -0.99 15.77
CA GLU A 187 3.22 -1.70 16.08
C GLU A 187 2.83 -2.67 14.95
N PRO A 188 2.24 -3.84 15.25
CA PRO A 188 1.72 -4.73 14.20
C PRO A 188 0.60 -4.07 13.40
N ILE A 189 0.65 -4.24 12.08
CA ILE A 189 -0.38 -3.80 11.13
C ILE A 189 -0.90 -5.01 10.34
N ALA A 190 -2.17 -5.00 9.90
CA ALA A 190 -2.76 -6.12 9.18
C ALA A 190 -3.66 -5.65 8.02
N ASN A 191 -4.08 -6.58 7.16
CA ASN A 191 -5.21 -6.41 6.26
C ASN A 191 -6.23 -7.53 6.53
N LEU A 192 -7.50 -7.27 6.29
CA LEU A 192 -8.49 -8.33 6.13
C LEU A 192 -8.30 -8.97 4.75
N PRO A 193 -8.36 -10.30 4.61
CA PRO A 193 -8.28 -10.98 3.32
C PRO A 193 -9.62 -10.93 2.57
N GLU A 194 -10.29 -9.78 2.61
CA GLU A 194 -11.62 -9.53 2.06
C GLU A 194 -11.66 -8.17 1.37
N VAL A 195 -12.50 -8.04 0.34
CA VAL A 195 -12.77 -6.77 -0.32
C VAL A 195 -13.65 -5.94 0.61
N VAL A 196 -13.16 -4.76 1.00
CA VAL A 196 -13.87 -3.85 1.90
C VAL A 196 -14.24 -2.51 1.24
N LEU A 197 -13.71 -2.26 0.04
CA LEU A 197 -13.86 -0.99 -0.67
C LEU A 197 -13.90 -1.20 -2.19
N ARG A 198 -14.73 -0.45 -2.88
CA ARG A 198 -14.67 -0.25 -4.31
C ARG A 198 -13.85 1.02 -4.60
N TYR A 199 -12.69 0.82 -5.22
CA TYR A 199 -11.72 1.86 -5.56
C TYR A 199 -11.99 2.41 -6.95
N ARG A 200 -12.34 3.69 -7.06
CA ARG A 200 -12.67 4.30 -8.36
C ARG A 200 -11.39 4.63 -9.13
N VAL A 201 -11.38 4.28 -10.42
CA VAL A 201 -10.30 4.62 -11.34
C VAL A 201 -10.78 5.65 -12.35
N HIS A 202 -10.23 6.87 -12.26
CA HIS A 202 -10.58 8.00 -13.15
C HIS A 202 -9.37 8.91 -13.40
N ALA A 203 -9.42 9.69 -14.48
CA ALA A 203 -8.28 10.51 -14.96
C ALA A 203 -7.81 11.61 -13.96
N GLY A 204 -8.71 12.06 -13.06
CA GLY A 204 -8.40 13.10 -12.06
C GLY A 204 -7.73 12.61 -10.78
N GLN A 205 -7.34 11.33 -10.69
CA GLN A 205 -6.69 10.79 -9.49
C GLN A 205 -5.28 11.34 -9.30
N ILE A 206 -4.89 11.58 -8.05
CA ILE A 206 -3.56 12.07 -7.68
C ILE A 206 -2.48 11.10 -8.15
N THR A 207 -2.71 9.79 -8.03
CA THR A 207 -1.78 8.73 -8.45
C THR A 207 -1.47 8.74 -9.95
N LEU A 208 -2.36 9.27 -10.78
CA LEU A 208 -2.15 9.42 -12.22
C LEU A 208 -1.60 10.81 -12.57
N THR A 209 -2.17 11.86 -11.98
CA THR A 209 -1.82 13.26 -12.30
C THR A 209 -0.48 13.70 -11.74
N ARG A 210 -0.01 13.07 -10.64
CA ARG A 210 1.25 13.39 -9.95
C ARG A 210 2.25 12.23 -9.92
N ARG A 211 2.19 11.34 -10.92
CA ARG A 211 2.97 10.10 -10.95
C ARG A 211 4.48 10.30 -10.77
N ALA A 212 5.07 11.27 -11.48
CA ALA A 212 6.51 11.55 -11.36
C ALA A 212 6.91 11.94 -9.92
N LYS A 213 6.08 12.75 -9.25
CA LYS A 213 6.30 13.15 -7.87
C LYS A 213 6.15 11.97 -6.91
N GLN A 214 5.11 11.15 -7.11
CA GLN A 214 4.89 9.94 -6.32
C GLN A 214 6.11 9.02 -6.37
N LEU A 215 6.69 8.79 -7.56
CA LEU A 215 7.89 7.97 -7.71
C LEU A 215 9.09 8.57 -7.00
N ALA A 216 9.33 9.88 -7.14
CA ALA A 216 10.43 10.55 -6.46
C ALA A 216 10.32 10.44 -4.94
N GLU A 217 9.13 10.64 -4.38
CA GLU A 217 8.89 10.51 -2.94
C GLU A 217 8.95 9.06 -2.48
N THR A 218 8.44 8.10 -3.26
CA THR A 218 8.60 6.66 -3.01
C THR A 218 10.07 6.27 -2.89
N ARG A 219 10.95 6.78 -3.78
CA ARG A 219 12.41 6.58 -3.68
C ARG A 219 12.98 7.07 -2.34
N MET A 220 12.50 8.20 -1.85
CA MET A 220 12.95 8.71 -0.55
C MET A 220 12.52 7.81 0.60
N VAL A 221 11.32 7.24 0.56
CA VAL A 221 10.85 6.26 1.56
C VAL A 221 11.68 4.98 1.48
N LEU A 222 11.95 4.46 0.27
CA LEU A 222 12.80 3.28 0.08
C LEU A 222 14.23 3.53 0.59
N ARG A 223 14.81 4.70 0.30
CA ARG A 223 16.12 5.10 0.84
C ARG A 223 16.16 5.04 2.36
N ARG A 224 15.18 5.66 3.03
CA ARG A 224 15.06 5.65 4.49
C ARG A 224 15.01 4.23 5.05
N GLN A 225 14.29 3.33 4.41
CA GLN A 225 14.22 1.93 4.81
C GLN A 225 15.55 1.19 4.59
N LEU A 226 16.22 1.39 3.46
CA LEU A 226 17.55 0.84 3.21
C LEU A 226 18.59 1.36 4.22
N GLU A 227 18.60 2.64 4.51
CA GLU A 227 19.46 3.25 5.53
C GLU A 227 19.22 2.63 6.90
N SER A 228 17.96 2.40 7.26
CA SER A 228 17.59 1.73 8.50
C SER A 228 18.08 0.27 8.54
N LEU A 229 18.04 -0.44 7.41
CA LEU A 229 18.44 -1.85 7.32
C LEU A 229 19.96 -2.01 7.15
N LEU A 230 20.56 -1.28 6.22
CA LEU A 230 21.98 -1.44 5.84
C LEU A 230 22.93 -0.55 6.65
N GLY A 231 22.42 0.58 7.19
CA GLY A 231 23.21 1.64 7.81
C GLY A 231 23.66 2.71 6.82
N TYR A 232 23.30 2.59 5.56
CA TYR A 232 23.55 3.54 4.47
C TYR A 232 22.54 3.31 3.33
N GLY A 233 22.29 4.35 2.52
CA GLY A 233 21.42 4.28 1.35
C GLY A 233 22.04 5.06 0.20
N ASN A 234 22.77 4.39 -0.70
CA ASN A 234 23.30 5.01 -1.90
C ASN A 234 22.27 4.96 -3.05
N ASP A 235 22.40 5.90 -4.00
CA ASP A 235 21.46 6.04 -5.13
C ASP A 235 21.33 4.78 -5.96
N ALA A 236 22.41 4.05 -6.12
CA ALA A 236 22.44 2.87 -6.95
C ALA A 236 21.76 1.65 -6.31
N ASP A 237 21.76 1.53 -4.98
CA ASP A 237 21.00 0.50 -4.26
C ASP A 237 19.50 0.85 -4.23
N VAL A 238 19.17 2.13 -4.08
CA VAL A 238 17.79 2.62 -4.18
C VAL A 238 17.22 2.37 -5.58
N ALA A 239 18.00 2.70 -6.63
CA ALA A 239 17.59 2.44 -8.03
C ALA A 239 17.44 0.94 -8.31
N ALA A 240 18.33 0.08 -7.76
CA ALA A 240 18.19 -1.36 -7.89
C ALA A 240 16.93 -1.90 -7.19
N LEU A 241 16.61 -1.39 -6.00
CA LEU A 241 15.41 -1.78 -5.27
C LEU A 241 14.14 -1.31 -6.02
N GLU A 242 14.14 -0.07 -6.50
CA GLU A 242 13.05 0.48 -7.31
C GLU A 242 12.78 -0.33 -8.57
N TYR A 243 13.83 -0.67 -9.33
CA TYR A 243 13.72 -1.53 -10.50
C TYR A 243 13.03 -2.87 -10.19
N VAL A 244 13.40 -3.48 -9.06
CA VAL A 244 12.84 -4.77 -8.64
C VAL A 244 11.36 -4.70 -8.26
N PHE A 245 10.96 -3.60 -7.63
CA PHE A 245 9.68 -3.53 -6.95
C PHE A 245 8.67 -2.58 -7.60
N VAL A 246 9.11 -1.49 -8.19
CA VAL A 246 8.23 -0.47 -8.77
C VAL A 246 7.97 -0.71 -10.26
N ASN A 247 8.84 -1.49 -10.93
CA ASN A 247 8.70 -1.94 -12.32
C ASN A 247 8.47 -0.81 -13.34
N GLU A 248 9.02 0.39 -13.11
CA GLU A 248 8.95 1.49 -14.07
C GLU A 248 10.30 1.71 -14.75
N ALA A 249 10.25 2.09 -16.02
CA ALA A 249 11.33 2.25 -16.99
C ALA A 249 12.56 3.02 -16.47
N GLN A 250 13.36 2.37 -15.67
CA GLN A 250 14.73 2.74 -15.35
C GLN A 250 15.67 1.85 -16.20
N PRO A 251 16.84 2.33 -16.59
CA PRO A 251 17.83 1.46 -17.23
C PRO A 251 18.12 0.27 -16.31
N ASP A 252 18.03 -0.94 -16.87
CA ASP A 252 18.23 -2.20 -16.15
C ASP A 252 19.54 -2.19 -15.33
N PRO A 253 19.49 -2.20 -14.00
CA PRO A 253 20.67 -2.40 -13.23
C PRO A 253 21.19 -3.82 -13.49
N PRO A 254 22.50 -4.04 -13.58
CA PRO A 254 23.04 -5.38 -13.81
C PRO A 254 22.54 -6.37 -12.76
N LEU A 255 22.03 -7.55 -13.16
CA LEU A 255 21.57 -8.60 -12.24
C LEU A 255 22.57 -8.89 -11.10
N PRO A 256 23.92 -8.92 -11.34
CA PRO A 256 24.88 -9.07 -10.25
C PRO A 256 24.73 -8.05 -9.14
N ARG A 257 24.42 -6.79 -9.48
CA ARG A 257 24.23 -5.73 -8.48
C ARG A 257 23.01 -5.96 -7.61
N ILE A 258 21.90 -6.38 -8.22
CA ILE A 258 20.67 -6.70 -7.47
C ILE A 258 20.94 -7.88 -6.53
N GLY A 259 21.62 -8.93 -7.00
CA GLY A 259 22.01 -10.06 -6.18
C GLY A 259 22.89 -9.68 -4.99
N ASP A 260 23.89 -8.79 -5.21
CA ASP A 260 24.76 -8.27 -4.15
C ASP A 260 23.95 -7.46 -3.11
N LEU A 261 22.99 -6.66 -3.57
CA LEU A 261 22.10 -5.91 -2.68
C LEU A 261 21.28 -6.88 -1.81
N PHE A 262 20.68 -7.90 -2.39
CA PHE A 262 19.86 -8.87 -1.66
C PHE A 262 20.69 -9.64 -0.61
N GLU A 263 21.91 -10.06 -0.94
CA GLU A 263 22.80 -10.71 0.04
C GLU A 263 23.17 -9.76 1.19
N ARG A 264 23.45 -8.49 0.89
CA ARG A 264 23.72 -7.47 1.93
C ARG A 264 22.50 -7.21 2.81
N MET A 265 21.29 -7.16 2.24
CA MET A 265 20.04 -7.00 2.99
C MET A 265 19.84 -8.17 3.95
N ARG A 266 20.03 -9.43 3.49
CA ARG A 266 19.95 -10.63 4.36
C ARG A 266 20.97 -10.58 5.49
N ALA A 267 22.25 -10.30 5.16
CA ALA A 267 23.31 -10.21 6.15
C ALA A 267 23.06 -9.11 7.18
N ALA A 268 22.57 -7.96 6.76
CA ALA A 268 22.20 -6.86 7.66
C ALA A 268 21.00 -7.23 8.53
N ASN A 269 19.98 -7.87 7.96
CA ASN A 269 18.79 -8.28 8.71
C ASN A 269 19.09 -9.35 9.78
N ARG A 270 19.99 -10.30 9.51
CA ARG A 270 20.46 -11.25 10.53
C ARG A 270 21.04 -10.56 11.75
N ARG A 271 21.70 -9.42 11.58
CA ARG A 271 22.31 -8.63 12.67
C ARG A 271 21.31 -7.70 13.36
N ARG A 272 20.48 -7.01 12.57
CA ARG A 272 19.60 -5.94 13.06
C ARG A 272 18.20 -6.39 13.43
N ARG A 273 17.76 -7.55 12.90
CA ARG A 273 16.43 -8.15 13.11
C ARG A 273 15.27 -7.17 12.87
N ARG A 274 15.38 -6.39 11.79
CA ARG A 274 14.35 -5.41 11.41
C ARG A 274 13.10 -6.07 10.83
N TYR A 275 13.27 -7.22 10.16
CA TYR A 275 12.22 -8.00 9.51
C TYR A 275 12.31 -9.46 9.95
N ASP A 276 11.20 -10.19 9.90
CA ASP A 276 11.23 -11.65 10.01
C ASP A 276 12.16 -12.23 8.95
N PRO A 277 13.21 -13.00 9.35
CA PRO A 277 14.22 -13.47 8.40
C PRO A 277 13.64 -14.38 7.32
N ALA A 278 12.71 -15.29 7.67
CA ALA A 278 12.16 -16.24 6.73
C ALA A 278 11.26 -15.55 5.69
N ARG A 279 10.51 -14.54 6.10
CA ARG A 279 9.63 -13.76 5.22
C ARG A 279 10.44 -12.86 4.29
N LEU A 280 11.47 -12.18 4.83
CA LEU A 280 12.38 -11.39 3.99
C LEU A 280 13.08 -12.27 2.96
N ASP A 281 13.64 -13.41 3.38
CA ASP A 281 14.33 -14.35 2.50
C ASP A 281 13.38 -14.83 1.39
N ARG A 282 12.15 -15.21 1.73
CA ARG A 282 11.14 -15.62 0.76
C ARG A 282 10.85 -14.55 -0.29
N MET A 283 10.61 -13.31 0.15
CA MET A 283 10.33 -12.19 -0.77
C MET A 283 11.52 -11.93 -1.72
N LEU A 284 12.74 -11.90 -1.19
CA LEU A 284 13.94 -11.68 -2.00
C LEU A 284 14.18 -12.84 -2.99
N ASP A 285 13.92 -14.09 -2.59
CA ASP A 285 14.00 -15.26 -3.47
C ASP A 285 12.96 -15.23 -4.59
N GLU A 286 11.73 -14.87 -4.28
CA GLU A 286 10.66 -14.73 -5.27
C GLU A 286 11.00 -13.66 -6.31
N LYS A 287 11.47 -12.50 -5.86
CA LYS A 287 11.89 -11.41 -6.75
C LYS A 287 13.12 -11.77 -7.58
N TRP A 288 14.12 -12.40 -6.96
CA TRP A 288 15.30 -12.89 -7.68
C TRP A 288 14.93 -13.91 -8.76
N THR A 289 14.10 -14.88 -8.42
CA THR A 289 13.60 -15.90 -9.36
C THR A 289 12.90 -15.27 -10.56
N HIS A 290 12.03 -14.29 -10.30
CA HIS A 290 11.30 -13.58 -11.36
C HIS A 290 12.25 -12.82 -12.30
N LEU A 291 13.21 -12.09 -11.73
CA LEU A 291 14.20 -11.32 -12.49
C LEU A 291 15.07 -12.23 -13.35
N VAL A 292 15.65 -13.29 -12.79
CA VAL A 292 16.50 -14.23 -13.53
C VAL A 292 15.68 -14.91 -14.63
N ALA A 293 14.45 -15.33 -14.36
CA ALA A 293 13.57 -15.94 -15.34
C ALA A 293 13.18 -14.97 -16.47
N GLY A 294 13.02 -13.69 -16.18
CA GLY A 294 12.70 -12.65 -17.17
C GLY A 294 13.86 -12.24 -18.07
N HIS A 295 15.06 -12.11 -17.50
CA HIS A 295 16.23 -11.54 -18.19
C HIS A 295 17.19 -12.57 -18.81
N ALA A 296 17.17 -13.83 -18.35
CA ALA A 296 18.05 -14.85 -18.90
C ALA A 296 17.63 -15.23 -20.33
N PRO A 297 18.50 -15.08 -21.35
CA PRO A 297 18.17 -15.41 -22.75
C PRO A 297 17.98 -16.91 -22.97
N SER A 298 18.56 -17.78 -22.11
CA SER A 298 18.47 -19.22 -22.19
C SER A 298 18.39 -19.90 -20.82
N ALA A 299 17.96 -21.15 -20.80
CA ALA A 299 17.97 -21.97 -19.58
C ALA A 299 19.37 -22.12 -19.00
N SER A 300 20.41 -22.27 -19.85
CA SER A 300 21.81 -22.41 -19.42
C SER A 300 22.33 -21.12 -18.76
N GLU A 301 21.93 -19.95 -19.26
CA GLU A 301 22.28 -18.67 -18.61
C GLU A 301 21.53 -18.49 -17.29
N MET A 302 20.28 -18.89 -17.24
CA MET A 302 19.49 -18.89 -16.01
C MET A 302 20.14 -19.77 -14.94
N TRP A 303 20.58 -20.99 -15.29
CA TRP A 303 21.35 -21.85 -14.38
C TRP A 303 22.68 -21.24 -13.94
N ARG A 304 23.44 -20.61 -14.85
CA ARG A 304 24.69 -19.93 -14.50
C ARG A 304 24.46 -18.78 -13.50
N GLN A 305 23.43 -17.97 -13.69
CA GLN A 305 23.08 -16.88 -12.77
C GLN A 305 22.65 -17.42 -11.40
N ALA A 306 21.84 -18.48 -11.40
CA ALA A 306 21.41 -19.15 -10.17
C ALA A 306 22.61 -19.73 -9.38
N LEU A 307 23.53 -20.44 -10.04
CA LEU A 307 24.70 -21.05 -9.40
C LEU A 307 25.73 -20.04 -8.88
N ARG A 308 25.81 -18.86 -9.48
CA ARG A 308 26.72 -17.78 -9.01
C ARG A 308 26.29 -17.19 -7.67
N ARG A 309 25.05 -17.42 -7.24
CA ARG A 309 24.45 -16.86 -6.04
C ARG A 309 23.76 -17.93 -5.19
N PRO A 310 24.52 -18.86 -4.59
CA PRO A 310 23.94 -19.96 -3.82
C PRO A 310 23.07 -19.46 -2.64
N GLY A 311 23.37 -18.30 -2.08
CA GLY A 311 22.54 -17.67 -1.03
C GLY A 311 21.17 -17.19 -1.50
N LEU A 312 20.96 -17.08 -2.82
CA LEU A 312 19.68 -16.70 -3.44
C LEU A 312 19.02 -17.89 -4.16
N TRP A 313 19.55 -19.10 -3.95
CA TRP A 313 18.96 -20.32 -4.48
C TRP A 313 17.68 -20.68 -3.73
N SER A 314 16.60 -20.89 -4.47
CA SER A 314 15.34 -21.40 -3.93
C SER A 314 14.83 -22.56 -4.78
N LEU A 315 13.99 -23.43 -4.21
CA LEU A 315 13.28 -24.47 -4.96
C LEU A 315 12.51 -23.89 -6.14
N ARG A 316 11.91 -22.70 -5.95
CA ARG A 316 11.18 -21.98 -7.01
C ARG A 316 12.09 -21.57 -8.18
N LEU A 317 13.33 -21.13 -7.89
CA LEU A 317 14.31 -20.81 -8.94
C LEU A 317 14.69 -22.09 -9.70
N GLY A 318 14.94 -23.20 -9.01
CA GLY A 318 15.18 -24.50 -9.62
C GLY A 318 14.05 -24.95 -10.54
N GLU A 319 12.80 -24.85 -10.06
CA GLU A 319 11.61 -25.17 -10.87
C GLU A 319 11.45 -24.23 -12.08
N ALA A 320 11.72 -22.93 -11.94
CA ALA A 320 11.68 -21.98 -13.04
C ALA A 320 12.73 -22.31 -14.11
N CYS A 321 13.94 -22.69 -13.69
CA CYS A 321 15.00 -23.17 -14.57
C CYS A 321 14.57 -24.42 -15.36
N VAL A 322 13.99 -25.40 -14.68
CA VAL A 322 13.49 -26.64 -15.30
C VAL A 322 12.34 -26.34 -16.28
N ARG A 323 11.35 -25.53 -15.86
CA ARG A 323 10.22 -25.13 -16.73
C ARG A 323 10.72 -24.45 -18.01
N ARG A 324 11.71 -23.56 -17.90
CA ARG A 324 12.28 -22.88 -19.07
C ARG A 324 13.09 -23.81 -19.97
N ALA A 325 13.83 -24.77 -19.40
CA ALA A 325 14.53 -25.79 -20.17
C ALA A 325 13.58 -26.69 -20.97
N LEU A 326 12.40 -26.99 -20.42
CA LEU A 326 11.39 -27.85 -21.06
C LEU A 326 10.46 -27.10 -22.04
N ARG A 327 10.50 -25.77 -22.10
CA ARG A 327 9.63 -24.96 -22.96
C ARG A 327 9.77 -25.27 -24.47
N PRO A 328 10.99 -25.47 -25.03
CA PRO A 328 11.15 -25.85 -26.42
C PRO A 328 10.52 -27.19 -26.76
N LEU A 329 10.56 -28.17 -25.85
CA LEU A 329 10.00 -29.51 -26.03
C LEU A 329 8.47 -29.47 -26.19
N LYS A 330 7.78 -28.60 -25.42
CA LYS A 330 6.31 -28.45 -25.52
C LYS A 330 5.88 -27.78 -26.83
N HIS A 331 6.69 -26.91 -27.43
CA HIS A 331 6.38 -26.30 -28.74
C HIS A 331 6.65 -27.25 -29.89
N GLY A 332 7.65 -28.12 -29.77
CA GLY A 332 7.91 -29.19 -30.75
C GLY A 332 6.79 -30.24 -30.81
N TRP A 333 6.25 -30.62 -29.66
CA TRP A 333 5.13 -31.59 -29.57
C TRP A 333 3.82 -31.05 -30.14
N ARG A 334 3.51 -29.78 -29.98
CA ARG A 334 2.30 -29.18 -30.58
C ARG A 334 2.39 -29.06 -32.11
N LYS A 335 3.59 -28.82 -32.66
CA LYS A 335 3.79 -28.82 -34.13
C LYS A 335 3.76 -30.21 -34.74
N ALA A 336 4.11 -31.26 -33.99
CA ALA A 336 4.04 -32.66 -34.47
C ALA A 336 2.63 -33.28 -34.41
N GLN A 337 1.68 -32.65 -33.71
CA GLN A 337 0.27 -33.09 -33.66
C GLN A 337 -0.62 -32.35 -34.67
N THR A 338 -0.11 -31.33 -35.36
CA THR A 338 -0.82 -30.58 -36.40
C THR A 338 -0.23 -30.77 -37.81
N ALA A 339 0.71 -31.67 -38.00
CA ALA A 339 1.22 -32.18 -39.27
C ALA A 339 0.80 -33.66 -39.44
#